data_6862c7af3e1899e9f5f2de7d4b799414
#
_entry.id   6862c7af3e1899e9f5f2de7d4b799414
#
_cell.length_a   1.000
_cell.length_b   1.000
_cell.length_c   1.000
_cell.angle_alpha   90.00
_cell.angle_beta   90.00
_cell.angle_gamma   90.00
#
_symmetry.space_group_name_H-M   'P 1'
#
loop_
_entity.id
_entity.type
_entity.pdbx_description
1 polymer ?
#
loop_
_entity_poly.entity_id
_entity_poly.type
_entity_poly.pdbx_seq_one_letter_code
_entity_poly.pdbx_strand_id
1 'polypeptide(L)'
;MSIKPFIIPTDPAREATIKQRMADYEWPIEMQLGADENPWAYGMDQRWLKDFCRFVIEDYKWQATVDELNRFDHFTAEIDGLNIHFIREEGSGDNPKPLLISHGWPGSVYEFIDVIDRLAHPENYGGNAHCLLYTS
;
A
#
# COMPACT_ATOMS: atom_id res chain seq x y z
N MET A 1 16.98 -20.61 7.49
CA MET A 1 16.13 -19.44 7.19
C MET A 1 16.86 -18.22 7.71
N SER A 2 17.13 -17.23 6.86
CA SER A 2 17.83 -15.98 7.25
C SER A 2 16.83 -14.82 7.12
N ILE A 3 16.54 -14.14 8.23
CA ILE A 3 15.73 -12.93 8.26
C ILE A 3 16.67 -11.73 8.22
N LYS A 4 16.41 -10.78 7.34
CA LYS A 4 17.22 -9.57 7.16
C LYS A 4 16.33 -8.32 7.25
N PRO A 5 16.77 -7.26 7.92
CA PRO A 5 16.12 -5.96 7.84
C PRO A 5 16.02 -5.50 6.39
N PHE A 6 14.93 -4.81 6.08
CA PHE A 6 14.68 -4.28 4.75
C PHE A 6 14.15 -2.86 4.87
N ILE A 7 14.51 -2.00 3.95
CA ILE A 7 13.96 -0.66 3.82
C ILE A 7 13.41 -0.56 2.40
N ILE A 8 12.17 -0.13 2.24
CA ILE A 8 11.56 0.06 0.93
C ILE A 8 12.33 1.18 0.22
N PRO A 9 13.01 0.89 -0.90
CA PRO A 9 13.76 1.91 -1.62
C PRO A 9 12.83 2.80 -2.44
N THR A 10 13.26 4.04 -2.68
CA THR A 10 12.68 4.90 -3.71
C THR A 10 13.54 4.86 -4.97
N ASP A 11 12.88 4.99 -6.11
CA ASP A 11 13.53 5.08 -7.42
C ASP A 11 12.95 6.27 -8.19
N PRO A 12 13.52 7.48 -8.01
CA PRO A 12 13.04 8.69 -8.69
C PRO A 12 13.08 8.59 -10.22
N ALA A 13 14.03 7.83 -10.78
CA ALA A 13 14.13 7.66 -12.23
C ALA A 13 12.97 6.80 -12.75
N ARG A 14 12.60 5.77 -12.00
CA ARG A 14 11.43 4.94 -12.31
C ARG A 14 10.13 5.72 -12.15
N GLU A 15 10.02 6.52 -11.10
CA GLU A 15 8.86 7.41 -10.91
C GLU A 15 8.70 8.37 -12.08
N ALA A 16 9.77 9.06 -12.49
CA ALA A 16 9.76 9.94 -13.64
C ALA A 16 9.34 9.20 -14.94
N THR A 17 9.83 7.98 -15.13
CA THR A 17 9.46 7.15 -16.29
C THR A 17 7.97 6.80 -16.28
N ILE A 18 7.41 6.47 -15.11
CA ILE A 18 5.97 6.17 -14.98
C ILE A 18 5.15 7.41 -15.32
N LYS A 19 5.47 8.56 -14.73
CA LYS A 19 4.79 9.84 -14.99
C LYS A 19 4.86 10.22 -16.47
N GLN A 20 6.03 10.05 -17.11
CA GLN A 20 6.17 10.30 -18.53
C GLN A 20 5.28 9.39 -19.39
N ARG A 21 5.25 8.09 -19.08
CA ARG A 21 4.37 7.14 -19.80
C ARG A 21 2.89 7.47 -19.64
N MET A 22 2.49 7.95 -18.48
CA MET A 22 1.10 8.41 -18.26
C MET A 22 0.81 9.68 -19.07
N ALA A 23 1.76 10.62 -19.15
CA ALA A 23 1.61 11.85 -19.92
C ALA A 23 1.54 11.59 -21.44
N ASP A 24 2.31 10.63 -21.91
CA ASP A 24 2.39 10.27 -23.35
C ASP A 24 1.31 9.27 -23.76
N TYR A 25 0.40 8.87 -22.85
CA TYR A 25 -0.61 7.86 -23.16
C TYR A 25 -1.62 8.37 -24.20
N GLU A 26 -1.75 7.64 -25.30
CA GLU A 26 -2.75 7.91 -26.33
C GLU A 26 -4.13 7.36 -25.89
N TRP A 27 -5.04 8.28 -25.58
CA TRP A 27 -6.36 7.91 -25.10
C TRP A 27 -7.23 7.33 -26.21
N PRO A 28 -7.96 6.25 -25.96
CA PRO A 28 -8.92 5.71 -26.92
C PRO A 28 -10.01 6.74 -27.21
N ILE A 29 -10.69 6.57 -28.34
CA ILE A 29 -11.84 7.41 -28.72
C ILE A 29 -12.90 7.28 -27.62
N GLU A 30 -13.31 8.42 -27.10
CA GLU A 30 -14.35 8.48 -26.05
C GLU A 30 -15.72 8.09 -26.64
N MET A 31 -16.42 7.21 -25.94
CA MET A 31 -17.77 6.85 -26.33
C MET A 31 -18.71 8.04 -26.20
N GLN A 32 -19.48 8.32 -27.23
CA GLN A 32 -20.51 9.35 -27.20
C GLN A 32 -21.73 8.84 -26.43
N LEU A 33 -21.93 9.33 -25.22
CA LEU A 33 -23.07 8.99 -24.39
C LEU A 33 -24.19 10.00 -24.58
N GLY A 34 -25.45 9.56 -24.41
CA GLY A 34 -26.58 10.45 -24.32
C GLY A 34 -26.48 11.39 -23.11
N ALA A 35 -27.17 12.52 -23.15
CA ALA A 35 -27.09 13.56 -22.11
C ALA A 35 -27.45 13.03 -20.69
N ASP A 36 -28.32 12.03 -20.61
CA ASP A 36 -28.83 11.46 -19.36
C ASP A 36 -28.15 10.11 -19.01
N GLU A 37 -27.17 9.64 -19.80
CA GLU A 37 -26.49 8.38 -19.53
C GLU A 37 -25.39 8.54 -18.47
N ASN A 38 -25.33 7.55 -17.58
CA ASN A 38 -24.29 7.48 -16.57
C ASN A 38 -22.92 7.25 -17.24
N PRO A 39 -21.91 8.11 -17.04
CA PRO A 39 -20.59 7.98 -17.65
C PRO A 39 -19.87 6.67 -17.29
N TRP A 40 -20.27 6.01 -16.20
CA TRP A 40 -19.71 4.74 -15.71
C TRP A 40 -20.48 3.50 -16.20
N ALA A 41 -21.53 3.66 -17.01
CA ALA A 41 -22.39 2.56 -17.42
C ALA A 41 -21.64 1.45 -18.22
N TYR A 42 -20.60 1.84 -18.94
CA TYR A 42 -19.84 0.94 -19.83
C TYR A 42 -18.40 0.73 -19.35
N GLY A 43 -18.08 1.13 -18.12
CA GLY A 43 -16.75 1.00 -17.54
C GLY A 43 -16.28 2.30 -16.88
N MET A 44 -14.97 2.49 -16.84
CA MET A 44 -14.38 3.68 -16.21
C MET A 44 -14.61 4.93 -17.06
N ASP A 45 -15.14 5.99 -16.45
CA ASP A 45 -15.25 7.31 -17.09
C ASP A 45 -13.86 7.82 -17.47
N GLN A 46 -13.65 8.05 -18.77
CA GLN A 46 -12.35 8.48 -19.29
C GLN A 46 -11.93 9.85 -18.77
N ARG A 47 -12.89 10.76 -18.51
CA ARG A 47 -12.62 12.10 -17.95
C ARG A 47 -12.06 11.97 -16.53
N TRP A 48 -12.71 11.16 -15.69
CA TRP A 48 -12.22 10.87 -14.35
C TRP A 48 -10.82 10.25 -14.39
N LEU A 49 -10.57 9.30 -15.30
CA LEU A 49 -9.25 8.65 -15.41
C LEU A 49 -8.17 9.64 -15.85
N LYS A 50 -8.49 10.57 -16.76
CA LYS A 50 -7.58 11.66 -17.17
C LYS A 50 -7.22 12.57 -16.00
N ASP A 51 -8.22 12.93 -15.19
CA ASP A 51 -8.01 13.77 -13.99
C ASP A 51 -7.19 13.04 -12.93
N PHE A 52 -7.43 11.75 -12.73
CA PHE A 52 -6.61 10.90 -11.86
C PHE A 52 -5.16 10.81 -12.34
N CYS A 53 -4.93 10.59 -13.65
CA CYS A 53 -3.57 10.58 -14.20
C CYS A 53 -2.87 11.92 -14.03
N ARG A 54 -3.59 13.04 -14.20
CA ARG A 54 -3.04 14.37 -13.94
C ARG A 54 -2.63 14.53 -12.48
N PHE A 55 -3.48 14.15 -11.54
CA PHE A 55 -3.14 14.13 -10.11
C PHE A 55 -1.87 13.32 -9.82
N VAL A 56 -1.74 12.11 -10.39
CA VAL A 56 -0.54 11.28 -10.21
C VAL A 56 0.72 11.95 -10.77
N ILE A 57 0.60 12.62 -11.92
CA ILE A 57 1.74 13.31 -12.55
C ILE A 57 2.18 14.53 -11.76
N GLU A 58 1.23 15.38 -11.36
CA GLU A 58 1.50 16.72 -10.85
C GLU A 58 1.62 16.76 -9.31
N ASP A 59 0.71 16.08 -8.60
CA ASP A 59 0.50 16.28 -7.17
C ASP A 59 0.96 15.11 -6.31
N TYR A 60 0.80 13.87 -6.79
CA TYR A 60 1.11 12.69 -5.99
C TYR A 60 2.61 12.58 -5.68
N LYS A 61 2.92 12.41 -4.39
CA LYS A 61 4.28 12.30 -3.86
C LYS A 61 4.55 10.85 -3.42
N TRP A 62 5.12 10.05 -4.30
CA TRP A 62 5.47 8.66 -4.03
C TRP A 62 6.36 8.51 -2.79
N GLN A 63 7.32 9.44 -2.61
CA GLN A 63 8.20 9.44 -1.45
C GLN A 63 7.42 9.47 -0.13
N ALA A 64 6.35 10.26 -0.02
CA ALA A 64 5.55 10.34 1.20
C ALA A 64 4.91 8.98 1.56
N THR A 65 4.44 8.24 0.57
CA THR A 65 3.89 6.88 0.78
C THR A 65 4.99 5.90 1.21
N VAL A 66 6.18 6.00 0.64
CA VAL A 66 7.31 5.16 1.04
C VAL A 66 7.78 5.52 2.45
N ASP A 67 7.82 6.79 2.81
CA ASP A 67 8.17 7.25 4.17
C ASP A 67 7.14 6.76 5.20
N GLU A 68 5.86 6.78 4.85
CA GLU A 68 4.78 6.25 5.68
C GLU A 68 4.94 4.74 5.92
N LEU A 69 5.25 3.96 4.88
CA LEU A 69 5.51 2.54 5.02
C LEU A 69 6.77 2.28 5.86
N ASN A 70 7.86 2.98 5.59
CA ASN A 70 9.15 2.80 6.27
C ASN A 70 9.14 3.23 7.76
N ARG A 71 8.01 3.72 8.28
CA ARG A 71 7.85 3.90 9.74
C ARG A 71 7.73 2.58 10.50
N PHE A 72 7.39 1.49 9.80
CA PHE A 72 7.35 0.14 10.35
C PHE A 72 8.66 -0.60 10.14
N ASP A 73 8.91 -1.63 10.94
CA ASP A 73 10.05 -2.52 10.78
C ASP A 73 9.78 -3.54 9.67
N HIS A 74 10.48 -3.39 8.55
CA HIS A 74 10.39 -4.29 7.42
C HIS A 74 11.52 -5.31 7.41
N PHE A 75 11.19 -6.51 6.97
CA PHE A 75 12.14 -7.62 6.85
C PHE A 75 11.92 -8.40 5.55
N THR A 76 12.94 -9.15 5.18
CA THR A 76 12.85 -10.21 4.17
C THR A 76 13.34 -11.52 4.74
N ALA A 77 12.66 -12.61 4.37
CA ALA A 77 13.09 -13.98 4.68
C ALA A 77 13.20 -14.79 3.39
N GLU A 78 14.26 -15.57 3.27
CA GLU A 78 14.38 -16.54 2.18
C GLU A 78 13.65 -17.82 2.54
N ILE A 79 12.63 -18.16 1.75
CA ILE A 79 11.79 -19.36 1.90
C ILE A 79 11.71 -20.02 0.53
N ASP A 80 12.20 -21.23 0.41
CA ASP A 80 12.20 -22.04 -0.83
C ASP A 80 12.77 -21.29 -2.06
N GLY A 81 13.83 -20.49 -1.85
CA GLY A 81 14.48 -19.69 -2.89
C GLY A 81 13.77 -18.39 -3.25
N LEU A 82 12.69 -18.04 -2.55
CA LEU A 82 11.99 -16.77 -2.70
C LEU A 82 12.27 -15.84 -1.53
N ASN A 83 12.48 -14.56 -1.81
CA ASN A 83 12.56 -13.53 -0.79
C ASN A 83 11.16 -13.04 -0.45
N ILE A 84 10.66 -13.43 0.72
CA ILE A 84 9.36 -13.00 1.24
C ILE A 84 9.55 -11.75 2.08
N HIS A 85 8.89 -10.67 1.69
CA HIS A 85 8.86 -9.42 2.43
C HIS A 85 7.71 -9.40 3.42
N PHE A 86 7.94 -8.88 4.64
CA PHE A 86 6.92 -8.72 5.67
C PHE A 86 7.25 -7.54 6.60
N ILE A 87 6.22 -7.05 7.28
CA ILE A 87 6.32 -6.11 8.40
C ILE A 87 6.23 -6.91 9.70
N ARG A 88 7.05 -6.55 10.69
CA ARG A 88 6.97 -7.11 12.03
C ARG A 88 6.80 -5.98 13.04
N GLU A 89 5.75 -6.06 13.85
CA GLU A 89 5.49 -5.16 14.97
C GLU A 89 5.37 -5.96 16.26
N GLU A 90 6.05 -5.55 17.31
CA GLU A 90 5.98 -6.21 18.61
C GLU A 90 4.84 -5.60 19.44
N GLY A 91 3.96 -6.45 19.97
CA GLY A 91 2.90 -5.99 20.84
C GLY A 91 3.40 -5.54 22.22
N SER A 92 2.77 -4.53 22.79
CA SER A 92 3.13 -3.92 24.09
C SER A 92 2.79 -4.73 25.34
N GLY A 93 2.04 -5.84 25.20
CA GLY A 93 1.65 -6.69 26.34
C GLY A 93 2.77 -7.58 26.85
N ASP A 94 2.67 -8.03 28.13
CA ASP A 94 3.66 -8.90 28.77
C ASP A 94 3.80 -10.28 28.11
N ASN A 95 2.77 -10.74 27.39
CA ASN A 95 2.75 -12.02 26.70
C ASN A 95 1.89 -11.93 25.42
N PRO A 96 2.34 -11.17 24.40
CA PRO A 96 1.57 -10.95 23.18
C PRO A 96 1.41 -12.27 22.41
N LYS A 97 0.22 -12.48 21.84
CA LYS A 97 -0.05 -13.65 21.00
C LYS A 97 0.38 -13.34 19.56
N PRO A 98 1.08 -14.26 18.88
CA PRO A 98 1.44 -14.05 17.49
C PRO A 98 0.21 -14.03 16.59
N LEU A 99 0.15 -13.04 15.68
CA LEU A 99 -0.86 -12.94 14.63
C LEU A 99 -0.16 -12.77 13.29
N LEU A 100 -0.43 -13.65 12.36
CA LEU A 100 -0.02 -13.52 10.97
C LEU A 100 -1.19 -13.02 10.13
N ILE A 101 -0.99 -11.89 9.42
CA ILE A 101 -1.97 -11.34 8.49
C ILE A 101 -1.37 -11.38 7.08
N SER A 102 -2.12 -11.90 6.12
CA SER A 102 -1.71 -11.95 4.72
C SER A 102 -2.71 -11.20 3.86
N HIS A 103 -2.21 -10.30 3.01
CA HIS A 103 -3.04 -9.63 2.02
C HIS A 103 -3.44 -10.58 0.89
N GLY A 104 -4.53 -10.25 0.18
CA GLY A 104 -4.96 -10.92 -1.03
C GLY A 104 -4.43 -10.25 -2.31
N TRP A 105 -4.48 -10.97 -3.44
CA TRP A 105 -4.19 -10.35 -4.73
C TRP A 105 -5.37 -9.45 -5.17
N PRO A 106 -5.15 -8.23 -5.66
CA PRO A 106 -3.89 -7.57 -6.03
C PRO A 106 -3.33 -6.63 -4.94
N GLY A 107 -3.64 -6.87 -3.67
CA GLY A 107 -3.24 -6.03 -2.55
C GLY A 107 -1.76 -6.09 -2.18
N SER A 108 -1.44 -5.44 -1.08
CA SER A 108 -0.09 -5.40 -0.50
C SER A 108 -0.15 -5.19 1.01
N VAL A 109 0.99 -5.20 1.69
CA VAL A 109 1.10 -4.87 3.12
C VAL A 109 0.51 -3.50 3.47
N TYR A 110 0.36 -2.61 2.48
CA TYR A 110 -0.25 -1.30 2.65
C TYR A 110 -1.69 -1.34 3.16
N GLU A 111 -2.43 -2.43 2.88
CA GLU A 111 -3.80 -2.63 3.37
C GLU A 111 -3.91 -2.65 4.91
N PHE A 112 -2.80 -2.93 5.60
CA PHE A 112 -2.77 -3.13 7.05
C PHE A 112 -2.18 -1.97 7.84
N ILE A 113 -1.64 -0.93 7.20
CA ILE A 113 -0.91 0.16 7.88
C ILE A 113 -1.75 0.86 8.96
N ASP A 114 -3.06 0.96 8.77
CA ASP A 114 -3.97 1.59 9.73
C ASP A 114 -4.37 0.68 10.90
N VAL A 115 -4.12 -0.62 10.78
CA VAL A 115 -4.51 -1.59 11.82
C VAL A 115 -3.33 -2.16 12.60
N ILE A 116 -2.11 -2.13 12.05
CA ILE A 116 -0.91 -2.69 12.70
C ILE A 116 -0.74 -2.09 14.11
N ASP A 117 -0.66 -0.77 14.21
CA ASP A 117 -0.44 -0.09 15.49
C ASP A 117 -1.60 -0.29 16.48
N ARG A 118 -2.85 -0.34 15.98
CA ARG A 118 -4.04 -0.62 16.80
C ARG A 118 -4.05 -2.03 17.36
N LEU A 119 -3.47 -2.98 16.65
CA LEU A 119 -3.36 -4.36 17.08
C LEU A 119 -2.17 -4.57 18.01
N ALA A 120 -1.05 -3.92 17.75
CA ALA A 120 0.18 -4.05 18.54
C ALA A 120 0.12 -3.20 19.84
N HIS A 121 -0.49 -2.02 19.78
CA HIS A 121 -0.50 -1.01 20.85
C HIS A 121 -1.91 -0.43 21.12
N PRO A 122 -2.93 -1.26 21.45
CA PRO A 122 -4.31 -0.79 21.61
C PRO A 122 -4.51 0.17 22.77
N GLU A 123 -3.61 0.18 23.75
CA GLU A 123 -3.62 1.17 24.83
C GLU A 123 -3.57 2.60 24.29
N ASN A 124 -2.93 2.83 23.17
CA ASN A 124 -2.90 4.13 22.46
C ASN A 124 -4.27 4.52 21.88
N TYR A 125 -5.19 3.55 21.79
CA TYR A 125 -6.54 3.69 21.20
C TYR A 125 -7.67 3.38 22.16
N GLY A 126 -7.40 3.39 23.47
CA GLY A 126 -8.39 3.11 24.52
C GLY A 126 -8.66 1.63 24.77
N GLY A 127 -7.85 0.75 24.20
CA GLY A 127 -7.88 -0.69 24.46
C GLY A 127 -7.01 -1.11 25.65
N ASN A 128 -6.78 -2.42 25.80
CA ASN A 128 -5.98 -2.99 26.87
C ASN A 128 -4.83 -3.84 26.32
N ALA A 129 -3.60 -3.50 26.66
CA ALA A 129 -2.38 -4.21 26.26
C ALA A 129 -2.34 -5.71 26.63
N HIS A 130 -3.09 -6.14 27.66
CA HIS A 130 -3.12 -7.54 28.06
C HIS A 130 -3.87 -8.48 27.08
N CYS A 131 -4.53 -7.92 26.07
CA CYS A 131 -5.41 -8.68 25.15
C CYS A 131 -4.77 -8.94 23.78
N LEU A 132 -3.44 -8.76 23.61
CA LEU A 132 -2.93 -8.51 22.30
C LEU A 132 -1.96 -9.43 21.68
N LEU A 133 -1.96 -9.22 20.41
CA LEU A 133 -1.42 -9.94 19.30
C LEU A 133 -0.02 -9.43 18.97
N TYR A 134 0.88 -10.35 18.71
CA TYR A 134 2.14 -10.11 18.05
C TYR A 134 1.90 -10.25 16.54
N THR A 135 2.12 -9.21 15.75
CA THR A 135 2.02 -9.28 14.30
C THR A 135 3.39 -9.62 13.72
N SER A 136 3.47 -10.68 12.95
CA SER A 136 4.66 -11.04 12.20
C SER A 136 4.34 -11.28 10.74
#